data_05046e887c2baccb56a9a24b660e850a
#
_entry.id   05046e887c2baccb56a9a24b660e850a
#
_cell.length_a   1.000
_cell.length_b   1.000
_cell.length_c   1.000
_cell.angle_alpha   90.00
_cell.angle_beta   90.00
_cell.angle_gamma   90.00
#
_symmetry.space_group_name_H-M   'P 1'
#
loop_
_entity.id
_entity.type
_entity.pdbx_description
1 polymer ?
#
loop_
_entity_poly.entity_id
_entity_poly.type
_entity_poly.pdbx_seq_one_letter_code
_entity_poly.pdbx_strand_id
1 'polypeptide(L)'
;MPDLPEYMLKKDKPTIDDFAPDEHLYRRVPDEFWDDDEIELDSIDFPDMSVTRESLAPATSARWIGEDYVDWGVIGFQVSDMPSEIRFQGAFIYRMRAVHVPLKRNYPHSEVRIFESKWDKPEEQLHVDKQAMPGVPREAQQEWREMIRRRSRIILRPGEEPGEG
;
A
#
# COMPACT_ATOMS: atom_id res chain seq x y z
N MET A 1 -1.08 21.78 -13.54
CA MET A 1 -0.73 20.91 -12.42
C MET A 1 -0.03 21.70 -11.35
N PRO A 2 -0.41 21.56 -10.08
CA PRO A 2 0.36 22.18 -9.03
C PRO A 2 1.79 21.61 -9.02
N ASP A 3 2.74 22.44 -8.67
CA ASP A 3 4.10 22.00 -8.49
C ASP A 3 4.16 21.04 -7.32
N LEU A 4 4.75 19.87 -7.54
CA LEU A 4 4.89 18.88 -6.48
C LEU A 4 6.01 19.29 -5.53
N PRO A 5 5.83 19.04 -4.22
CA PRO A 5 6.91 19.23 -3.26
C PRO A 5 8.15 18.39 -3.61
N GLU A 6 9.30 18.86 -3.18
CA GLU A 6 10.59 18.19 -3.44
C GLU A 6 10.59 16.72 -3.00
N TYR A 7 9.91 16.40 -1.88
CA TYR A 7 9.87 15.02 -1.41
C TYR A 7 9.10 14.07 -2.33
N MET A 8 8.27 14.60 -3.24
CA MET A 8 7.55 13.79 -4.23
C MET A 8 8.38 13.48 -5.47
N LEU A 9 9.47 14.19 -5.70
CA LEU A 9 10.27 14.05 -6.90
C LEU A 9 11.39 13.05 -6.67
N LYS A 10 11.48 12.06 -7.56
CA LYS A 10 12.52 11.03 -7.45
C LYS A 10 13.92 11.60 -7.70
N LYS A 11 14.11 12.31 -8.81
CA LYS A 11 15.42 12.79 -9.22
C LYS A 11 16.49 11.70 -9.07
N ASP A 12 17.59 11.98 -8.37
CA ASP A 12 18.68 11.04 -8.15
C ASP A 12 18.58 10.30 -6.81
N LYS A 13 17.41 10.35 -6.17
CA LYS A 13 17.23 9.72 -4.86
C LYS A 13 17.25 8.19 -4.94
N PRO A 14 17.85 7.52 -3.97
CA PRO A 14 17.95 6.06 -3.99
C PRO A 14 16.65 5.38 -3.58
N THR A 15 16.56 4.10 -3.93
CA THR A 15 15.55 3.20 -3.38
C THR A 15 15.89 2.87 -1.93
N ILE A 16 14.93 2.97 -1.03
CA ILE A 16 15.11 2.72 0.40
C ILE A 16 14.13 1.63 0.82
N ASP A 17 14.61 0.40 0.97
CA ASP A 17 13.78 -0.76 1.33
C ASP A 17 13.78 -1.07 2.83
N ASP A 18 14.31 -0.17 3.65
CA ASP A 18 14.31 -0.34 5.09
C ASP A 18 13.02 0.23 5.68
N PHE A 19 12.08 -0.64 6.00
CA PHE A 19 10.78 -0.28 6.57
C PHE A 19 10.78 -0.57 8.06
N ALA A 20 10.59 0.47 8.88
CA ALA A 20 10.42 0.27 10.31
C ALA A 20 9.08 -0.43 10.59
N PRO A 21 9.01 -1.31 11.61
CA PRO A 21 7.75 -2.01 11.92
C PRO A 21 6.59 -1.08 12.24
N ASP A 22 6.84 0.07 12.80
CA ASP A 22 5.83 1.06 13.19
C ASP A 22 5.55 2.12 12.11
N GLU A 23 6.25 2.06 10.99
CA GLU A 23 6.01 2.96 9.87
C GLU A 23 4.62 2.71 9.29
N HIS A 24 3.86 3.78 9.04
CA HIS A 24 2.57 3.67 8.37
C HIS A 24 2.74 3.63 6.86
N LEU A 25 1.89 2.83 6.24
CA LEU A 25 1.70 2.80 4.80
C LEU A 25 0.31 3.36 4.52
N TYR A 26 0.25 4.38 3.67
CA TYR A 26 -0.98 5.08 3.37
C TYR A 26 -1.53 4.63 2.02
N ARG A 27 -2.81 4.33 1.99
CA ARG A 27 -3.50 3.98 0.75
C ARG A 27 -4.65 4.93 0.51
N ARG A 28 -4.66 5.52 -0.67
CA ARG A 28 -5.80 6.31 -1.12
C ARG A 28 -6.94 5.39 -1.52
N VAL A 29 -8.15 5.77 -1.17
CA VAL A 29 -9.36 5.02 -1.50
C VAL A 29 -10.37 5.99 -2.12
N PRO A 30 -10.75 5.78 -3.42
CA PRO A 30 -11.76 6.60 -4.05
C PRO A 30 -13.06 6.65 -3.27
N ASP A 31 -13.78 7.76 -3.35
CA ASP A 31 -15.00 8.00 -2.58
C ASP A 31 -16.07 6.94 -2.85
N GLU A 32 -16.13 6.40 -4.06
CA GLU A 32 -17.11 5.35 -4.43
C GLU A 32 -16.98 4.06 -3.61
N PHE A 33 -15.80 3.82 -3.01
CA PHE A 33 -15.56 2.63 -2.17
C PHE A 33 -15.85 2.86 -0.69
N TRP A 34 -16.32 4.04 -0.31
CA TRP A 34 -16.63 4.35 1.08
C TRP A 34 -18.12 4.20 1.35
N ASP A 35 -18.43 3.57 2.48
CA ASP A 35 -19.78 3.51 3.05
C ASP A 35 -19.66 3.98 4.50
N ASP A 36 -19.95 5.27 4.75
CA ASP A 36 -19.66 5.95 6.01
C ASP A 36 -18.16 5.79 6.37
N ASP A 37 -17.84 5.15 7.48
CA ASP A 37 -16.45 4.94 7.93
C ASP A 37 -15.92 3.55 7.56
N GLU A 38 -16.54 2.87 6.61
CA GLU A 38 -16.09 1.59 6.10
C GLU A 38 -15.70 1.67 4.63
N ILE A 39 -14.73 0.87 4.23
CA ILE A 39 -14.33 0.76 2.82
C ILE A 39 -14.72 -0.62 2.28
N GLU A 40 -15.01 -0.68 0.99
CA GLU A 40 -15.26 -1.94 0.32
C GLU A 40 -13.97 -2.73 0.15
N LEU A 41 -14.06 -4.05 0.26
CA LEU A 41 -12.90 -4.93 0.12
C LEU A 41 -12.19 -4.77 -1.23
N ASP A 42 -12.96 -4.52 -2.28
CA ASP A 42 -12.41 -4.38 -3.63
C ASP A 42 -11.48 -3.17 -3.80
N SER A 43 -11.48 -2.24 -2.83
CA SER A 43 -10.52 -1.13 -2.82
C SER A 43 -9.11 -1.57 -2.45
N ILE A 44 -8.95 -2.76 -1.91
CA ILE A 44 -7.66 -3.33 -1.53
C ILE A 44 -7.19 -4.27 -2.63
N ASP A 45 -6.19 -3.85 -3.38
CA ASP A 45 -5.68 -4.61 -4.51
C ASP A 45 -4.87 -5.82 -4.08
N PHE A 46 -4.89 -6.86 -4.89
CA PHE A 46 -4.13 -8.08 -4.72
C PHE A 46 -3.61 -8.53 -6.10
N PRO A 47 -2.38 -8.97 -6.26
CA PRO A 47 -1.33 -9.22 -5.25
C PRO A 47 -0.43 -8.02 -4.94
N ASP A 48 -0.55 -6.95 -5.71
CA ASP A 48 0.25 -5.74 -5.55
C ASP A 48 -0.67 -4.59 -5.13
N MET A 49 -0.39 -4.00 -3.98
CA MET A 49 -1.14 -2.85 -3.51
C MET A 49 -0.23 -1.63 -3.41
N SER A 50 -0.58 -0.58 -4.15
CA SER A 50 0.13 0.69 -4.10
C SER A 50 -0.12 1.41 -2.79
N VAL A 51 0.94 1.88 -2.16
CA VAL A 51 0.89 2.65 -0.92
C VAL A 51 1.91 3.79 -0.94
N THR A 52 1.73 4.75 -0.04
CA THR A 52 2.67 5.85 0.19
C THR A 52 3.29 5.66 1.56
N ARG A 53 4.61 5.69 1.66
CA ARG A 53 5.26 5.45 2.95
C ARG A 53 5.44 6.72 3.77
N GLU A 54 5.08 6.62 5.03
CA GLU A 54 5.09 7.72 6.01
C GLU A 54 6.46 8.38 6.17
N SER A 55 7.53 7.60 6.16
CA SER A 55 8.87 8.12 6.37
C SER A 55 9.34 9.09 5.28
N LEU A 56 8.70 9.06 4.12
CA LEU A 56 9.09 9.87 2.97
C LEU A 56 8.08 10.96 2.60
N ALA A 57 6.85 10.89 3.09
CA ALA A 57 5.82 11.86 2.75
C ALA A 57 4.64 11.83 3.71
N PRO A 58 3.92 12.95 3.88
CA PRO A 58 2.71 12.97 4.68
C PRO A 58 1.57 12.20 4.01
N ALA A 59 0.56 11.82 4.79
CA ALA A 59 -0.58 11.04 4.31
C ALA A 59 -1.33 11.71 3.16
N THR A 60 -1.43 13.03 3.14
CA THR A 60 -2.09 13.79 2.08
C THR A 60 -1.49 13.55 0.71
N SER A 61 -0.20 13.23 0.65
CA SER A 61 0.49 12.98 -0.61
C SER A 61 -0.05 11.74 -1.34
N ALA A 62 -0.71 10.84 -0.63
CA ALA A 62 -1.35 9.69 -1.25
C ALA A 62 -2.44 10.10 -2.26
N ARG A 63 -3.00 11.31 -2.11
CA ARG A 63 -3.99 11.88 -3.03
C ARG A 63 -3.38 12.49 -4.29
N TRP A 64 -2.06 12.65 -4.36
CA TRP A 64 -1.41 13.51 -5.36
C TRP A 64 -0.84 12.77 -6.57
N ILE A 65 -1.39 11.66 -6.95
CA ILE A 65 -0.89 10.95 -8.13
C ILE A 65 -1.43 11.61 -9.40
N GLY A 66 -0.74 12.67 -9.83
CA GLY A 66 -1.10 13.48 -10.99
C GLY A 66 -2.09 14.59 -10.72
N GLU A 67 -2.99 14.40 -9.76
CA GLU A 67 -4.02 15.36 -9.37
C GLU A 67 -4.23 15.27 -7.86
N ASP A 68 -4.83 16.33 -7.29
CA ASP A 68 -5.22 16.29 -5.89
C ASP A 68 -6.67 15.81 -5.79
N TYR A 69 -6.86 14.58 -5.36
CA TYR A 69 -8.17 13.99 -5.21
C TYR A 69 -8.68 14.17 -3.77
N VAL A 70 -9.10 15.38 -3.43
CA VAL A 70 -9.62 15.70 -2.09
C VAL A 70 -10.80 14.81 -1.70
N ASP A 71 -11.62 14.42 -2.69
CA ASP A 71 -12.77 13.54 -2.46
C ASP A 71 -12.38 12.11 -2.11
N TRP A 72 -11.12 11.74 -2.29
CA TRP A 72 -10.66 10.40 -1.92
C TRP A 72 -10.22 10.38 -0.47
N GLY A 73 -10.61 9.34 0.24
CA GLY A 73 -10.12 9.10 1.58
C GLY A 73 -8.75 8.46 1.58
N VAL A 74 -8.11 8.46 2.73
CA VAL A 74 -6.82 7.80 2.96
C VAL A 74 -6.94 6.92 4.19
N ILE A 75 -6.59 5.66 4.04
CA ILE A 75 -6.44 4.74 5.16
C ILE A 75 -4.96 4.50 5.41
N GLY A 76 -4.62 4.04 6.59
CA GLY A 76 -3.24 3.72 6.95
C GLY A 76 -3.18 2.48 7.82
N PHE A 77 -2.11 1.72 7.66
CA PHE A 77 -1.78 0.58 8.51
C PHE A 77 -0.28 0.55 8.70
N GLN A 78 0.16 -0.05 9.80
CA GLN A 78 1.59 -0.15 10.06
C GLN A 78 2.19 -1.38 9.36
N VAL A 79 3.47 -1.31 9.04
CA VAL A 79 4.20 -2.44 8.46
C VAL A 79 4.02 -3.69 9.33
N SER A 80 4.07 -3.53 10.66
CA SER A 80 3.87 -4.64 11.60
C SER A 80 2.45 -5.22 11.61
N ASP A 81 1.47 -4.51 11.04
CA ASP A 81 0.10 -5.03 10.90
C ASP A 81 -0.01 -6.10 9.82
N MET A 82 0.97 -6.16 8.92
CA MET A 82 1.01 -7.17 7.88
C MET A 82 1.67 -8.44 8.40
N PRO A 83 1.02 -9.61 8.27
CA PRO A 83 1.70 -10.85 8.59
C PRO A 83 2.81 -11.12 7.58
N SER A 84 3.91 -11.70 8.02
CA SER A 84 4.99 -12.09 7.13
C SER A 84 4.60 -13.28 6.23
N GLU A 85 3.62 -14.06 6.67
CA GLU A 85 3.10 -15.22 5.93
C GLU A 85 1.58 -15.26 5.98
N ILE A 86 0.99 -15.74 4.89
CA ILE A 86 -0.42 -16.10 4.84
C ILE A 86 -0.49 -17.60 4.62
N ARG A 87 -1.21 -18.29 5.49
CA ARG A 87 -1.48 -19.72 5.37
C ARG A 87 -2.95 -19.93 5.08
N PHE A 88 -3.24 -20.69 4.05
CA PHE A 88 -4.61 -20.99 3.67
C PHE A 88 -4.80 -22.51 3.59
N GLN A 89 -5.69 -23.04 4.40
CA GLN A 89 -6.01 -24.49 4.47
C GLN A 89 -4.78 -25.38 4.64
N GLY A 90 -3.72 -24.86 5.22
CA GLY A 90 -2.48 -25.60 5.45
C GLY A 90 -1.68 -25.97 4.22
N ALA A 91 -2.21 -25.73 3.02
CA ALA A 91 -1.60 -26.15 1.76
C ALA A 91 -0.85 -25.03 1.04
N PHE A 92 -1.27 -23.79 1.21
CA PHE A 92 -0.67 -22.64 0.53
C PHE A 92 -0.01 -21.72 1.53
N ILE A 93 1.26 -21.39 1.29
CA ILE A 93 2.02 -20.45 2.11
C ILE A 93 2.51 -19.32 1.21
N TYR A 94 2.11 -18.11 1.54
CA TYR A 94 2.51 -16.90 0.82
C TYR A 94 3.17 -15.95 1.79
N ARG A 95 4.17 -15.25 1.31
CA ARG A 95 4.83 -14.18 2.06
C ARG A 95 4.40 -12.85 1.51
N MET A 96 4.44 -11.82 2.35
CA MET A 96 4.21 -10.46 1.90
C MET A 96 5.29 -9.54 2.42
N ARG A 97 5.58 -8.51 1.66
CA ARG A 97 6.58 -7.52 2.00
C ARG A 97 6.24 -6.17 1.38
N ALA A 98 6.53 -5.10 2.13
CA ALA A 98 6.52 -3.77 1.57
C ALA A 98 7.82 -3.52 0.82
N VAL A 99 7.72 -2.92 -0.36
CA VAL A 99 8.86 -2.66 -1.25
C VAL A 99 8.79 -1.21 -1.70
N HIS A 100 9.90 -0.49 -1.60
CA HIS A 100 9.97 0.88 -2.12
C HIS A 100 10.14 0.84 -3.63
N VAL A 101 9.17 1.38 -4.36
CA VAL A 101 9.15 1.40 -5.82
C VAL A 101 9.01 2.85 -6.28
N PRO A 102 10.09 3.64 -6.19
CA PRO A 102 10.00 5.08 -6.48
C PRO A 102 9.65 5.34 -7.93
N LEU A 103 8.72 6.27 -8.13
CA LEU A 103 8.32 6.75 -9.45
C LEU A 103 8.82 8.19 -9.62
N LYS A 104 8.99 8.62 -10.87
CA LYS A 104 9.57 9.92 -11.20
C LYS A 104 8.93 11.09 -10.44
N ARG A 105 7.60 11.08 -10.32
CA ARG A 105 6.82 12.12 -9.65
C ARG A 105 6.12 11.62 -8.39
N ASN A 106 6.50 10.48 -7.90
CA ASN A 106 5.95 9.88 -6.69
C ASN A 106 7.04 9.05 -6.01
N TYR A 107 8.02 9.76 -5.48
CA TYR A 107 9.16 9.11 -4.81
C TYR A 107 8.74 8.23 -3.64
N PRO A 108 7.77 8.63 -2.79
CA PRO A 108 7.34 7.79 -1.67
C PRO A 108 6.55 6.55 -2.06
N HIS A 109 6.24 6.38 -3.35
CA HIS A 109 5.46 5.22 -3.82
C HIS A 109 6.12 3.92 -3.42
N SER A 110 5.32 3.05 -2.85
CA SER A 110 5.73 1.72 -2.45
C SER A 110 4.63 0.74 -2.79
N GLU A 111 4.91 -0.53 -2.70
CA GLU A 111 3.92 -1.57 -2.96
C GLU A 111 4.00 -2.63 -1.87
N VAL A 112 2.84 -3.13 -1.46
CA VAL A 112 2.76 -4.36 -0.68
C VAL A 112 2.63 -5.49 -1.67
N ARG A 113 3.65 -6.34 -1.73
CA ARG A 113 3.72 -7.45 -2.67
C ARG A 113 3.62 -8.78 -1.96
N ILE A 114 2.91 -9.70 -2.62
CA ILE A 114 2.68 -11.05 -2.12
C ILE A 114 3.35 -12.02 -3.09
N PHE A 115 4.07 -13.00 -2.56
CA PHE A 115 4.81 -13.96 -3.35
C PHE A 115 4.81 -15.35 -2.69
N GLU A 116 5.02 -16.39 -3.49
CA GLU A 116 5.07 -17.74 -3.00
C GLU A 116 6.29 -17.97 -2.10
N SER A 117 6.09 -18.72 -1.01
CA SER A 117 7.18 -18.97 -0.04
C SER A 117 8.33 -19.79 -0.59
N LYS A 118 8.11 -20.49 -1.70
CA LYS A 118 9.14 -21.35 -2.31
C LYS A 118 10.22 -20.61 -3.11
N TRP A 119 10.07 -19.30 -3.30
CA TRP A 119 11.08 -18.53 -4.03
C TRP A 119 12.36 -18.44 -3.20
N ASP A 120 13.48 -18.91 -3.79
CA ASP A 120 14.77 -18.92 -3.13
C ASP A 120 15.36 -17.52 -2.93
N LYS A 121 15.04 -16.61 -3.83
CA LYS A 121 15.54 -15.23 -3.81
C LYS A 121 14.41 -14.22 -3.97
N PRO A 122 13.52 -14.14 -3.00
CA PRO A 122 12.34 -13.27 -3.09
C PRO A 122 12.70 -11.79 -3.25
N GLU A 123 13.80 -11.34 -2.65
CA GLU A 123 14.24 -9.96 -2.73
C GLU A 123 14.58 -9.53 -4.16
N GLU A 124 15.17 -10.41 -4.95
CA GLU A 124 15.50 -10.11 -6.35
C GLU A 124 14.24 -10.02 -7.20
N GLN A 125 13.23 -10.83 -6.90
CA GLN A 125 11.96 -10.87 -7.65
C GLN A 125 11.05 -9.69 -7.32
N LEU A 126 11.12 -9.19 -6.10
CA LEU A 126 10.21 -8.13 -5.64
C LEU A 126 10.32 -6.84 -6.44
N HIS A 127 11.47 -6.55 -7.01
CA HIS A 127 11.68 -5.34 -7.80
C HIS A 127 11.53 -5.54 -9.31
N VAL A 128 11.61 -6.78 -9.78
CA VAL A 128 11.65 -7.09 -11.21
C VAL A 128 10.30 -7.55 -11.74
N ASP A 129 9.51 -8.21 -10.92
CA ASP A 129 8.36 -8.93 -11.42
C ASP A 129 7.09 -8.56 -10.66
N LYS A 130 6.16 -7.92 -11.37
CA LYS A 130 4.82 -7.62 -10.87
C LYS A 130 3.87 -8.79 -11.08
N GLN A 131 4.39 -10.00 -11.26
CA GLN A 131 3.51 -11.10 -11.58
C GLN A 131 2.56 -11.41 -10.46
N ALA A 132 1.32 -11.46 -10.87
CA ALA A 132 0.27 -11.99 -10.05
C ALA A 132 0.70 -13.35 -9.51
N MET A 133 0.39 -13.60 -8.29
CA MET A 133 0.58 -14.90 -7.68
C MET A 133 -0.41 -15.86 -8.32
N PRO A 134 0.00 -16.67 -9.30
CA PRO A 134 -0.95 -17.60 -9.91
C PRO A 134 -1.39 -18.62 -8.87
N GLY A 135 -2.68 -18.93 -8.90
CA GLY A 135 -3.22 -20.00 -8.09
C GLY A 135 -3.59 -19.64 -6.66
N VAL A 136 -3.56 -18.37 -6.26
CA VAL A 136 -4.09 -17.99 -4.94
C VAL A 136 -5.62 -18.12 -4.98
N PRO A 137 -6.22 -18.98 -4.13
CA PRO A 137 -7.67 -19.09 -4.09
C PRO A 137 -8.35 -17.78 -3.74
N ARG A 138 -9.52 -17.54 -4.32
CA ARG A 138 -10.27 -16.31 -4.08
C ARG A 138 -10.56 -16.09 -2.60
N GLU A 139 -10.88 -17.15 -1.87
CA GLU A 139 -11.14 -17.08 -0.43
C GLU A 139 -9.91 -16.58 0.33
N ALA A 140 -8.71 -17.02 -0.05
CA ALA A 140 -7.48 -16.56 0.57
C ALA A 140 -7.22 -15.08 0.27
N GLN A 141 -7.51 -14.64 -0.96
CA GLN A 141 -7.42 -13.22 -1.31
C GLN A 141 -8.37 -12.38 -0.48
N GLN A 142 -9.60 -12.84 -0.28
CA GLN A 142 -10.59 -12.11 0.50
C GLN A 142 -10.25 -12.08 1.99
N GLU A 143 -9.70 -13.15 2.54
CA GLU A 143 -9.21 -13.15 3.92
C GLU A 143 -8.11 -12.13 4.12
N TRP A 144 -7.19 -12.02 3.16
CA TRP A 144 -6.12 -11.03 3.22
C TRP A 144 -6.66 -9.60 3.16
N ARG A 145 -7.59 -9.34 2.23
CA ARG A 145 -8.23 -8.03 2.12
C ARG A 145 -8.97 -7.64 3.40
N GLU A 146 -9.70 -8.57 3.98
CA GLU A 146 -10.43 -8.34 5.23
C GLU A 146 -9.48 -8.03 6.38
N MET A 147 -8.35 -8.73 6.44
CA MET A 147 -7.34 -8.48 7.47
C MET A 147 -6.75 -7.09 7.34
N ILE A 148 -6.37 -6.66 6.13
CA ILE A 148 -5.84 -5.32 5.89
C ILE A 148 -6.90 -4.27 6.23
N ARG A 149 -8.13 -4.48 5.79
CA ARG A 149 -9.24 -3.56 6.09
C ARG A 149 -9.43 -3.40 7.60
N ARG A 150 -9.48 -4.49 8.32
CA ARG A 150 -9.73 -4.50 9.77
C ARG A 150 -8.59 -3.83 10.55
N ARG A 151 -7.35 -3.96 10.09
CA ARG A 151 -6.17 -3.39 10.75
C ARG A 151 -5.87 -1.97 10.32
N SER A 152 -6.54 -1.50 9.26
CA SER A 152 -6.38 -0.13 8.78
C SER A 152 -7.12 0.85 9.67
N ARG A 153 -6.61 2.10 9.69
CA ARG A 153 -7.26 3.23 10.35
C ARG A 153 -7.63 4.26 9.30
N ILE A 154 -8.67 5.02 9.57
CA ILE A 154 -9.01 6.17 8.74
C ILE A 154 -8.05 7.29 9.09
N ILE A 155 -7.29 7.74 8.09
CA ILE A 155 -6.37 8.87 8.23
C ILE A 155 -7.05 10.16 7.76
N LEU A 156 -7.71 10.10 6.59
CA LEU A 156 -8.50 11.20 6.05
C LEU A 156 -9.78 10.62 5.45
N ARG A 157 -10.91 11.19 5.80
CA ARG A 157 -12.17 10.83 5.17
C ARG A 157 -12.28 11.50 3.81
N PRO A 158 -13.13 10.97 2.90
CA PRO A 158 -13.40 11.67 1.64
C PRO A 158 -13.84 13.11 1.89
N GLY A 159 -13.21 14.06 1.19
CA GLY A 159 -13.49 15.48 1.34
C GLY A 159 -12.85 16.15 2.55
N GLU A 160 -12.22 15.38 3.43
CA GLU A 160 -11.57 15.93 4.62
C GLU A 160 -10.23 16.60 4.25
N GLU A 161 -10.07 17.83 4.70
CA GLU A 161 -8.79 18.53 4.62
C GLU A 161 -7.97 18.20 5.87
N PRO A 162 -6.64 18.08 5.73
CA PRO A 162 -5.80 17.90 6.91
C PRO A 162 -5.91 19.12 7.79
N GLY A 163 -6.11 18.90 9.08
CA GLY A 163 -6.14 19.99 10.04
C GLY A 163 -4.81 20.73 10.05
N GLU A 164 -4.88 22.05 10.19
CA GLU A 164 -3.69 22.85 10.49
C GLU A 164 -3.28 22.51 11.93
N GLY A 165 -2.23 21.70 12.05
CA GLY A 165 -1.79 21.28 13.37
C GLY A 165 -0.41 21.69 13.68
#